data_266e0561a35777cf3d6025af74853f84
#
_entry.id   266e0561a35777cf3d6025af74853f84
#
_cell.length_a   1.000
_cell.length_b   1.000
_cell.length_c   1.000
_cell.angle_alpha   90.00
_cell.angle_beta   90.00
_cell.angle_gamma   90.00
#
_symmetry.space_group_name_H-M   'P 1'
#
loop_
_entity.id
_entity.type
_entity.pdbx_description
1 polymer ?
#
loop_
_entity_poly.entity_id
_entity_poly.type
_entity_poly.pdbx_seq_one_letter_code
_entity_poly.pdbx_strand_id
1 'polypeptide(L)'
;ANAFKNGWSKVKLYFMMGLPTETDEDLAGIASLALRIKDLYHEIRGKYDCRVTVSVSSFVPKPFTPFQWMPQCSVAEIERKQQYLKDLVRDKHIKCDYHDAKTGYLEAVLARGDRQLGKVILKAWKKGCTYDSWTEFFNYDKWIECFHECNIDPDLYANRPRDEFEQEPWDHID
;
A
#
# COMPACT_ATOMS: atom_id res chain seq x y z
N ALA A 1 3.63 0.82 26.92
CA ALA A 1 3.61 0.50 28.37
C ALA A 1 2.29 0.92 29.04
N ASN A 2 1.89 2.21 28.99
CA ASN A 2 0.74 2.72 29.73
C ASN A 2 -0.58 2.04 29.37
N ALA A 3 -0.84 1.79 28.08
CA ALA A 3 -2.03 1.07 27.61
C ALA A 3 -2.11 -0.32 28.27
N PHE A 4 -1.02 -1.06 28.32
CA PHE A 4 -0.97 -2.40 28.91
C PHE A 4 -1.18 -2.37 30.42
N LYS A 5 -0.60 -1.42 31.15
CA LYS A 5 -0.84 -1.22 32.57
C LYS A 5 -2.32 -0.97 32.88
N ASN A 6 -3.03 -0.30 31.97
CA ASN A 6 -4.46 0.00 32.07
C ASN A 6 -5.39 -1.08 31.48
N GLY A 7 -4.89 -2.28 31.21
CA GLY A 7 -5.72 -3.45 30.87
C GLY A 7 -5.90 -3.72 29.38
N TRP A 8 -5.35 -2.88 28.49
CA TRP A 8 -5.41 -3.16 27.06
C TRP A 8 -4.55 -4.37 26.70
N SER A 9 -5.03 -5.22 25.80
CA SER A 9 -4.34 -6.43 25.32
C SER A 9 -4.28 -6.51 23.78
N LYS A 10 -4.83 -5.51 23.10
CA LYS A 10 -4.80 -5.43 21.62
C LYS A 10 -4.15 -4.14 21.18
N VAL A 11 -3.27 -4.25 20.20
CA VAL A 11 -2.57 -3.10 19.58
C VAL A 11 -2.65 -3.24 18.07
N LYS A 12 -2.99 -2.15 17.38
CA LYS A 12 -2.89 -2.06 15.92
C LYS A 12 -1.84 -1.02 15.58
N LEU A 13 -0.86 -1.45 14.80
CA LEU A 13 0.24 -0.62 14.29
C LEU A 13 -0.03 -0.35 12.82
N TYR A 14 0.19 0.88 12.39
CA TYR A 14 0.03 1.28 11.01
C TYR A 14 1.39 1.63 10.42
N PHE A 15 1.69 1.04 9.27
CA PHE A 15 2.91 1.26 8.52
C PHE A 15 2.59 1.52 7.07
N MET A 16 3.56 2.08 6.35
CA MET A 16 3.58 2.19 4.91
C MET A 16 4.78 1.43 4.37
N MET A 17 4.62 0.80 3.22
CA MET A 17 5.62 -0.04 2.55
C MET A 17 5.81 0.45 1.11
N GLY A 18 7.02 0.31 0.59
CA GLY A 18 7.36 0.76 -0.77
C GLY A 18 7.70 2.24 -0.86
N LEU A 19 8.09 2.86 0.26
CA LEU A 19 8.58 4.23 0.29
C LEU A 19 9.88 4.35 -0.53
N PRO A 20 10.15 5.54 -1.13
CA PRO A 20 11.45 5.81 -1.72
C PRO A 20 12.58 5.54 -0.72
N THR A 21 13.63 4.87 -1.17
CA THR A 21 14.81 4.49 -0.36
C THR A 21 14.57 3.43 0.74
N GLU A 22 13.37 2.88 0.87
CA GLU A 22 13.09 1.81 1.82
C GLU A 22 13.91 0.56 1.53
N THR A 23 14.51 0.00 2.56
CA THR A 23 15.34 -1.21 2.53
C THR A 23 14.63 -2.40 3.18
N ASP A 24 15.18 -3.60 3.00
CA ASP A 24 14.69 -4.80 3.69
C ASP A 24 14.94 -4.74 5.22
N GLU A 25 15.95 -3.97 5.66
CA GLU A 25 16.17 -3.70 7.08
C GLU A 25 15.04 -2.88 7.70
N ASP A 26 14.47 -1.92 6.97
CA ASP A 26 13.32 -1.14 7.44
C ASP A 26 12.10 -2.05 7.64
N LEU A 27 11.88 -2.98 6.73
CA LEU A 27 10.82 -3.99 6.86
C LEU A 27 11.07 -4.94 8.04
N ALA A 28 12.31 -5.35 8.25
CA ALA A 28 12.69 -6.14 9.43
C ALA A 28 12.49 -5.35 10.73
N GLY A 29 12.66 -4.03 10.69
CA GLY A 29 12.35 -3.11 11.79
C GLY A 29 10.87 -3.16 12.19
N ILE A 30 9.94 -3.25 11.22
CA ILE A 30 8.50 -3.42 11.47
C ILE A 30 8.24 -4.74 12.24
N ALA A 31 8.81 -5.84 11.79
CA ALA A 31 8.68 -7.14 12.44
C ALA A 31 9.24 -7.11 13.87
N SER A 32 10.44 -6.55 14.03
CA SER A 32 11.09 -6.40 15.33
C SER A 32 10.25 -5.58 16.31
N LEU A 33 9.67 -4.46 15.87
CA LEU A 33 8.80 -3.64 16.71
C LEU A 33 7.55 -4.40 17.16
N ALA A 34 6.91 -5.16 16.26
CA ALA A 34 5.73 -5.94 16.60
C ALA A 34 6.04 -7.02 17.66
N LEU A 35 7.16 -7.72 17.52
CA LEU A 35 7.63 -8.71 18.49
C LEU A 35 7.94 -8.07 19.84
N ARG A 36 8.68 -6.96 19.85
CA ARG A 36 9.00 -6.22 21.09
C ARG A 36 7.75 -5.73 21.83
N ILE A 37 6.71 -5.33 21.10
CA ILE A 37 5.44 -4.90 21.74
C ILE A 37 4.76 -6.09 22.43
N LYS A 38 4.77 -7.26 21.82
CA LYS A 38 4.25 -8.50 22.42
C LYS A 38 5.04 -8.86 23.69
N ASP A 39 6.37 -8.82 23.61
CA ASP A 39 7.24 -9.13 24.76
C ASP A 39 7.05 -8.13 25.89
N LEU A 40 6.98 -6.83 25.60
CA LEU A 40 6.66 -5.80 26.57
C LEU A 40 5.30 -6.01 27.26
N TYR A 41 4.31 -6.50 26.54
CA TYR A 41 3.02 -6.87 27.16
C TYR A 41 3.22 -8.02 28.17
N HIS A 42 3.96 -9.05 27.80
CA HIS A 42 4.27 -10.16 28.71
C HIS A 42 5.00 -9.70 29.96
N GLU A 43 6.02 -8.83 29.80
CA GLU A 43 6.76 -8.25 30.94
C GLU A 43 5.85 -7.49 31.92
N ILE A 44 4.87 -6.72 31.40
CA ILE A 44 4.00 -5.88 32.23
C ILE A 44 2.87 -6.69 32.88
N ARG A 45 2.30 -7.67 32.16
CA ARG A 45 1.08 -8.37 32.54
C ARG A 45 1.28 -9.81 33.00
N GLY A 46 2.45 -10.40 32.72
CA GLY A 46 2.71 -11.82 32.96
C GLY A 46 1.85 -12.77 32.10
N LYS A 47 1.24 -12.28 31.01
CA LYS A 47 0.30 -13.01 30.17
C LYS A 47 0.74 -13.07 28.72
N TYR A 48 0.25 -14.06 27.96
CA TYR A 48 0.55 -14.26 26.53
C TYR A 48 -0.69 -14.08 25.64
N ASP A 49 -1.69 -13.34 26.08
CA ASP A 49 -2.94 -13.10 25.34
C ASP A 49 -2.95 -11.77 24.56
N CYS A 50 -1.80 -11.11 24.44
CA CYS A 50 -1.64 -9.92 23.59
C CYS A 50 -1.92 -10.26 22.14
N ARG A 51 -2.62 -9.35 21.44
CA ARG A 51 -2.79 -9.41 19.99
C ARG A 51 -2.25 -8.14 19.36
N VAL A 52 -1.28 -8.30 18.46
CA VAL A 52 -0.72 -7.21 17.68
C VAL A 52 -1.18 -7.35 16.23
N THR A 53 -1.77 -6.31 15.68
CA THR A 53 -2.08 -6.24 14.25
C THR A 53 -1.13 -5.25 13.61
N VAL A 54 -0.37 -5.71 12.63
CA VAL A 54 0.48 -4.90 11.76
C VAL A 54 -0.30 -4.61 10.49
N SER A 55 -0.79 -3.39 10.33
CA SER A 55 -1.54 -2.94 9.16
C SER A 55 -0.61 -2.16 8.24
N VAL A 56 -0.36 -2.67 7.06
CA VAL A 56 0.61 -2.12 6.11
C VAL A 56 -0.10 -1.68 4.85
N SER A 57 -0.04 -0.38 4.54
CA SER A 57 -0.48 0.18 3.27
C SER A 57 0.70 0.28 2.30
N SER A 58 0.44 0.12 1.00
CA SER A 58 1.42 0.44 -0.02
C SER A 58 1.56 1.95 -0.18
N PHE A 59 2.79 2.42 -0.40
CA PHE A 59 3.03 3.80 -0.78
C PHE A 59 2.38 4.09 -2.14
N VAL A 60 1.58 5.14 -2.18
CA VAL A 60 0.99 5.67 -3.41
C VAL A 60 1.36 7.15 -3.48
N PRO A 61 2.15 7.57 -4.48
CA PRO A 61 2.48 8.98 -4.66
C PRO A 61 1.22 9.79 -4.95
N LYS A 62 1.03 10.89 -4.24
CA LYS A 62 -0.15 11.74 -4.35
C LYS A 62 0.23 13.14 -4.81
N PRO A 63 -0.61 13.79 -5.63
CA PRO A 63 -0.50 15.21 -5.94
C PRO A 63 -0.32 16.07 -4.69
N PHE A 64 0.42 17.16 -4.81
CA PHE A 64 0.67 18.14 -3.74
C PHE A 64 1.36 17.59 -2.48
N THR A 65 2.04 16.43 -2.61
CA THR A 65 2.87 15.89 -1.52
C THR A 65 4.34 15.94 -1.87
N PRO A 66 5.27 15.91 -0.88
CA PRO A 66 6.71 15.92 -1.15
C PRO A 66 7.19 14.79 -2.06
N PHE A 67 6.46 13.68 -2.14
CA PHE A 67 6.80 12.52 -2.96
C PHE A 67 5.99 12.40 -4.26
N GLN A 68 5.35 13.47 -4.71
CA GLN A 68 4.50 13.43 -5.92
C GLN A 68 5.25 13.02 -7.20
N TRP A 69 6.57 13.31 -7.27
CA TRP A 69 7.42 12.97 -8.42
C TRP A 69 8.02 11.56 -8.32
N MET A 70 7.95 10.92 -7.14
CA MET A 70 8.54 9.61 -6.93
C MET A 70 7.72 8.50 -7.59
N PRO A 71 8.39 7.47 -8.14
CA PRO A 71 7.68 6.31 -8.66
C PRO A 71 7.09 5.47 -7.54
N GLN A 72 5.97 4.82 -7.80
CA GLN A 72 5.51 3.71 -6.97
C GLN A 72 6.35 2.46 -7.27
N CYS A 73 6.56 1.60 -6.29
CA CYS A 73 7.09 0.26 -6.51
C CYS A 73 6.16 -0.55 -7.43
N SER A 74 6.74 -1.43 -8.24
CA SER A 74 5.94 -2.36 -9.04
C SER A 74 5.09 -3.30 -8.16
N VAL A 75 4.01 -3.84 -8.72
CA VAL A 75 3.17 -4.84 -8.05
C VAL A 75 4.01 -5.99 -7.52
N ALA A 76 4.90 -6.54 -8.37
CA ALA A 76 5.78 -7.65 -7.99
C ALA A 76 6.70 -7.31 -6.81
N GLU A 77 7.24 -6.09 -6.76
CA GLU A 77 8.10 -5.66 -5.65
C GLU A 77 7.31 -5.46 -4.36
N ILE A 78 6.10 -4.91 -4.41
CA ILE A 78 5.22 -4.82 -3.24
C ILE A 78 4.86 -6.22 -2.72
N GLU A 79 4.49 -7.15 -3.60
CA GLU A 79 4.19 -8.53 -3.22
C GLU A 79 5.41 -9.24 -2.60
N ARG A 80 6.61 -9.03 -3.15
CA ARG A 80 7.87 -9.52 -2.57
C ARG A 80 8.08 -9.00 -1.15
N LYS A 81 7.92 -7.70 -0.96
CA LYS A 81 8.07 -7.03 0.36
C LYS A 81 7.03 -7.53 1.37
N GLN A 82 5.79 -7.71 0.95
CA GLN A 82 4.73 -8.27 1.79
C GLN A 82 5.06 -9.70 2.22
N GLN A 83 5.53 -10.53 1.29
CA GLN A 83 5.95 -11.89 1.60
C GLN A 83 7.15 -11.91 2.54
N TYR A 84 8.15 -11.06 2.30
CA TYR A 84 9.31 -10.93 3.18
C TYR A 84 8.91 -10.58 4.62
N LEU A 85 8.07 -9.54 4.80
CA LEU A 85 7.58 -9.17 6.12
C LEU A 85 6.76 -10.29 6.79
N LYS A 86 5.93 -11.00 6.01
CA LYS A 86 5.16 -12.14 6.50
C LYS A 86 6.04 -13.28 6.98
N ASP A 87 7.17 -13.53 6.30
CA ASP A 87 8.13 -14.57 6.68
C ASP A 87 8.90 -14.23 7.96
N LEU A 88 9.15 -12.94 8.21
CA LEU A 88 9.78 -12.47 9.44
C LEU A 88 8.82 -12.54 10.66
N VAL A 89 7.52 -12.40 10.43
CA VAL A 89 6.51 -12.37 11.49
C VAL A 89 5.76 -13.70 11.56
N ARG A 90 6.46 -14.76 12.01
CA ARG A 90 5.86 -16.10 12.24
C ARG A 90 5.44 -16.27 13.69
N ASP A 91 4.44 -15.50 14.12
CA ASP A 91 3.91 -15.55 15.49
C ASP A 91 2.38 -15.53 15.48
N LYS A 92 1.75 -16.50 16.19
CA LYS A 92 0.28 -16.64 16.26
C LYS A 92 -0.46 -15.45 16.89
N HIS A 93 0.25 -14.59 17.62
CA HIS A 93 -0.30 -13.41 18.30
C HIS A 93 -0.14 -12.13 17.46
N ILE A 94 0.58 -12.22 16.33
CA ILE A 94 0.81 -11.09 15.43
C ILE A 94 0.11 -11.39 14.10
N LYS A 95 -0.81 -10.52 13.72
CA LYS A 95 -1.50 -10.58 12.42
C LYS A 95 -0.96 -9.47 11.54
N CYS A 96 -0.59 -9.79 10.30
CA CYS A 96 -0.28 -8.81 9.28
C CYS A 96 -1.47 -8.64 8.33
N ASP A 97 -1.97 -7.41 8.21
CA ASP A 97 -2.98 -7.01 7.23
C ASP A 97 -2.31 -6.12 6.19
N TYR A 98 -2.45 -6.46 4.92
CA TYR A 98 -1.84 -5.73 3.81
C TYR A 98 -2.92 -5.13 2.91
N HIS A 99 -2.63 -3.93 2.39
CA HIS A 99 -3.36 -3.41 1.26
C HIS A 99 -2.97 -4.20 0.00
N ASP A 100 -3.93 -4.54 -0.82
CA ASP A 100 -3.69 -5.30 -2.05
C ASP A 100 -2.79 -4.50 -3.00
N ALA A 101 -1.73 -5.13 -3.53
CA ALA A 101 -0.72 -4.46 -4.37
C ALA A 101 -1.30 -3.96 -5.69
N LYS A 102 -2.20 -4.73 -6.30
CA LYS A 102 -2.85 -4.41 -7.59
C LYS A 102 -3.85 -3.26 -7.43
N THR A 103 -4.59 -3.24 -6.32
CA THR A 103 -5.47 -2.12 -5.97
C THR A 103 -4.64 -0.85 -5.73
N GLY A 104 -3.53 -0.94 -5.00
CA GLY A 104 -2.62 0.19 -4.78
C GLY A 104 -1.96 0.70 -6.08
N TYR A 105 -1.66 -0.20 -7.01
CA TYR A 105 -1.16 0.18 -8.33
C TYR A 105 -2.19 0.97 -9.13
N LEU A 106 -3.42 0.47 -9.23
CA LEU A 106 -4.49 1.19 -9.94
C LEU A 106 -4.77 2.55 -9.28
N GLU A 107 -4.72 2.63 -7.95
CA GLU A 107 -4.85 3.89 -7.22
C GLU A 107 -3.78 4.90 -7.63
N ALA A 108 -2.51 4.46 -7.77
CA ALA A 108 -1.42 5.33 -8.21
C ALA A 108 -1.62 5.82 -9.66
N VAL A 109 -2.02 4.92 -10.56
CA VAL A 109 -2.34 5.28 -11.95
C VAL A 109 -3.41 6.35 -12.00
N LEU A 110 -4.52 6.17 -11.27
CA LEU A 110 -5.64 7.12 -11.27
C LEU A 110 -5.29 8.44 -10.55
N ALA A 111 -4.51 8.38 -9.47
CA ALA A 111 -4.12 9.56 -8.71
C ALA A 111 -3.14 10.47 -9.47
N ARG A 112 -2.31 9.90 -10.35
CA ARG A 112 -1.29 10.62 -11.13
C ARG A 112 -1.64 10.74 -12.62
N GLY A 113 -2.83 10.30 -12.97
CA GLY A 113 -3.29 10.26 -14.36
C GLY A 113 -3.73 11.60 -14.91
N ASP A 114 -3.84 11.65 -16.21
CA ASP A 114 -4.34 12.78 -16.96
C ASP A 114 -5.75 12.49 -17.54
N ARG A 115 -6.25 13.41 -18.38
CA ARG A 115 -7.57 13.29 -19.00
C ARG A 115 -7.73 12.09 -19.94
N GLN A 116 -6.63 11.49 -20.41
CA GLN A 116 -6.68 10.31 -21.27
C GLN A 116 -7.25 9.11 -20.52
N LEU A 117 -7.06 9.04 -19.20
CA LEU A 117 -7.63 7.97 -18.37
C LEU A 117 -9.16 7.94 -18.39
N GLY A 118 -9.83 9.02 -18.76
CA GLY A 118 -11.28 9.04 -18.94
C GLY A 118 -11.78 8.00 -19.92
N LYS A 119 -11.01 7.68 -20.97
CA LYS A 119 -11.34 6.62 -21.95
C LYS A 119 -11.25 5.24 -21.32
N VAL A 120 -10.24 5.01 -20.48
CA VAL A 120 -10.03 3.73 -19.77
C VAL A 120 -11.16 3.52 -18.76
N ILE A 121 -11.46 4.54 -17.95
CA ILE A 121 -12.54 4.49 -16.95
C ILE A 121 -13.90 4.18 -17.60
N LEU A 122 -14.22 4.89 -18.68
CA LEU A 122 -15.47 4.61 -19.42
C LEU A 122 -15.53 3.18 -19.97
N LYS A 123 -14.40 2.65 -20.46
CA LYS A 123 -14.32 1.29 -20.98
C LYS A 123 -14.43 0.27 -19.85
N ALA A 124 -13.75 0.47 -18.73
CA ALA A 124 -13.82 -0.37 -17.55
C ALA A 124 -15.24 -0.43 -16.98
N TRP A 125 -15.91 0.73 -16.88
CA TRP A 125 -17.31 0.79 -16.49
C TRP A 125 -18.22 -0.03 -17.43
N LYS A 126 -18.06 0.10 -18.74
CA LYS A 126 -18.82 -0.69 -19.74
C LYS A 126 -18.55 -2.19 -19.62
N LYS A 127 -17.38 -2.60 -19.15
CA LYS A 127 -17.02 -4.00 -18.88
C LYS A 127 -17.46 -4.47 -17.48
N GLY A 128 -18.16 -3.63 -16.72
CA GLY A 128 -18.76 -3.97 -15.43
C GLY A 128 -17.85 -3.74 -14.21
N CYS A 129 -16.77 -2.95 -14.35
CA CYS A 129 -15.96 -2.48 -13.21
C CYS A 129 -16.70 -1.33 -12.53
N THR A 130 -17.46 -1.61 -11.46
CA THR A 130 -18.35 -0.63 -10.82
C THR A 130 -18.15 -0.50 -9.30
N TYR A 131 -17.63 -1.53 -8.65
CA TYR A 131 -17.45 -1.57 -7.19
C TYR A 131 -16.01 -1.96 -6.83
N ASP A 132 -15.03 -1.39 -7.52
CA ASP A 132 -13.62 -1.79 -7.42
C ASP A 132 -12.97 -1.49 -6.06
N SER A 133 -13.62 -0.71 -5.19
CA SER A 133 -13.19 -0.54 -3.80
C SER A 133 -13.49 -1.77 -2.89
N TRP A 134 -14.26 -2.72 -3.39
CA TRP A 134 -14.57 -3.97 -2.71
C TRP A 134 -13.75 -5.10 -3.32
N THR A 135 -12.95 -5.77 -2.53
CA THR A 135 -12.01 -6.79 -2.99
C THR A 135 -12.67 -7.89 -3.83
N GLU A 136 -13.90 -8.28 -3.50
CA GLU A 136 -14.67 -9.29 -4.21
C GLU A 136 -15.14 -8.86 -5.61
N PHE A 137 -15.19 -7.55 -5.87
CA PHE A 137 -15.61 -7.02 -7.18
C PHE A 137 -14.44 -6.48 -8.01
N PHE A 138 -13.30 -6.23 -7.37
CA PHE A 138 -12.12 -5.71 -8.04
C PHE A 138 -11.55 -6.73 -9.03
N ASN A 139 -11.42 -6.33 -10.29
CA ASN A 139 -10.85 -7.17 -11.33
C ASN A 139 -9.70 -6.45 -12.05
N TYR A 140 -8.50 -6.70 -11.55
CA TYR A 140 -7.27 -6.09 -12.07
C TYR A 140 -7.05 -6.37 -13.56
N ASP A 141 -7.27 -7.62 -14.01
CA ASP A 141 -6.98 -8.02 -15.38
C ASP A 141 -7.89 -7.29 -16.37
N LYS A 142 -9.16 -7.04 -16.01
CA LYS A 142 -10.06 -6.20 -16.81
C LYS A 142 -9.58 -4.77 -16.96
N TRP A 143 -9.01 -4.20 -15.90
CA TRP A 143 -8.43 -2.86 -15.96
C TRP A 143 -7.23 -2.82 -16.90
N ILE A 144 -6.30 -3.79 -16.77
CA ILE A 144 -5.13 -3.90 -17.66
C ILE A 144 -5.56 -4.07 -19.13
N GLU A 145 -6.57 -4.91 -19.39
CA GLU A 145 -7.16 -5.04 -20.72
C GLU A 145 -7.69 -3.69 -21.25
N CYS A 146 -8.40 -2.92 -20.42
CA CYS A 146 -8.90 -1.60 -20.80
C CYS A 146 -7.79 -0.61 -21.13
N PHE A 147 -6.69 -0.60 -20.37
CA PHE A 147 -5.51 0.20 -20.66
C PHE A 147 -4.91 -0.18 -22.02
N HIS A 148 -4.69 -1.47 -22.24
CA HIS A 148 -4.17 -1.99 -23.52
C HIS A 148 -5.05 -1.63 -24.72
N GLU A 149 -6.37 -1.81 -24.61
CA GLU A 149 -7.32 -1.46 -25.68
C GLU A 149 -7.41 0.05 -25.94
N CYS A 150 -6.99 0.89 -25.00
CA CYS A 150 -6.89 2.34 -25.16
C CYS A 150 -5.51 2.80 -25.66
N ASN A 151 -4.56 1.88 -25.86
CA ASN A 151 -3.15 2.16 -26.14
C ASN A 151 -2.51 3.10 -25.10
N ILE A 152 -2.81 2.87 -23.83
CA ILE A 152 -2.27 3.61 -22.70
C ILE A 152 -1.45 2.65 -21.83
N ASP A 153 -0.20 3.03 -21.58
CA ASP A 153 0.68 2.31 -20.66
C ASP A 153 0.46 2.84 -19.23
N PRO A 154 -0.13 2.05 -18.32
CA PRO A 154 -0.36 2.50 -16.95
C PRO A 154 0.94 2.71 -16.14
N ASP A 155 2.05 2.02 -16.50
CA ASP A 155 3.33 2.15 -15.81
C ASP A 155 3.92 3.57 -15.96
N LEU A 156 3.60 4.27 -17.04
CA LEU A 156 3.99 5.67 -17.22
C LEU A 156 3.41 6.59 -16.14
N TYR A 157 2.26 6.23 -15.58
CA TYR A 157 1.66 6.98 -14.49
C TYR A 157 2.14 6.51 -13.11
N ALA A 158 2.16 5.21 -12.84
CA ALA A 158 2.46 4.68 -11.51
C ALA A 158 3.96 4.54 -11.24
N ASN A 159 4.71 3.90 -12.13
CA ASN A 159 6.06 3.42 -11.86
C ASN A 159 7.18 4.29 -12.43
N ARG A 160 6.86 5.25 -13.30
CA ARG A 160 7.86 6.17 -13.83
C ARG A 160 8.20 7.27 -12.81
N PRO A 161 9.50 7.53 -12.54
CA PRO A 161 9.91 8.74 -11.84
C PRO A 161 9.58 9.96 -12.73
N ARG A 162 9.19 11.05 -12.12
CA ARG A 162 8.92 12.33 -12.81
C ARG A 162 9.95 13.34 -12.40
N ASP A 163 10.29 14.25 -13.31
CA ASP A 163 11.15 15.38 -13.02
C ASP A 163 10.34 16.45 -12.26
N GLU A 164 10.97 17.12 -11.29
CA GLU A 164 10.32 18.20 -10.53
C GLU A 164 9.93 19.41 -11.39
N PHE A 165 10.50 19.53 -12.60
CA PHE A 165 10.16 20.56 -13.58
C PHE A 165 9.18 20.05 -14.67
N GLU A 166 8.78 18.78 -14.61
CA GLU A 166 7.78 18.23 -15.52
C GLU A 166 6.40 18.81 -15.16
N GLN A 167 5.66 19.30 -16.17
CA GLN A 167 4.32 19.80 -15.97
C GLN A 167 3.37 18.65 -15.60
N GLU A 168 2.80 18.74 -14.41
CA GLU A 168 1.89 17.74 -13.89
C GLU A 168 0.43 18.06 -14.23
N PRO A 169 -0.45 17.05 -14.35
CA PRO A 169 -1.86 17.25 -14.66
C PRO A 169 -2.61 18.17 -13.68
N TRP A 170 -2.11 18.33 -12.48
CA TRP A 170 -2.70 19.15 -11.39
C TRP A 170 -2.06 20.50 -11.17
N ASP A 171 -0.99 20.87 -11.90
CA ASP A 171 -0.26 22.15 -11.71
C ASP A 171 -1.10 23.39 -12.01
N HIS A 172 -2.28 23.22 -12.59
CA HIS A 172 -3.24 24.31 -12.85
C HIS A 172 -4.18 24.57 -11.67
N ILE A 173 -4.02 23.84 -10.57
CA ILE A 173 -4.83 23.98 -9.35
C ILE A 173 -3.99 24.74 -8.33
N ASP A 174 -4.45 25.92 -7.93
CA ASP A 174 -3.84 26.78 -6.90
C ASP A 174 -4.21 26.33 -5.47
#